data_471991a94cbade9fdd455dd2f0ec88f9
#
_entry.id   471991a94cbade9fdd455dd2f0ec88f9
#
_cell.length_a   1.000
_cell.length_b   1.000
_cell.length_c   1.000
_cell.angle_alpha   90.00
_cell.angle_beta   90.00
_cell.angle_gamma   90.00
#
_symmetry.space_group_name_H-M   'P 1'
#
loop_
_entity.id
_entity.type
_entity.pdbx_description
1 polymer ?
#
loop_
_entity_poly.entity_id
_entity_poly.type
_entity_poly.pdbx_seq_one_letter_code
_entity_poly.pdbx_strand_id
1 'polypeptide(L)'
;MPFVVKCLDCGHTAPYFPTAINCPRCNSQWREAEYDYPMLAGDLPQLIAARPFDLWRYRELLPIRNPNPSLSLGEGGSPLIRAINLGMMLGLPNLFIKDERQGPTGSFKDRQAAVTIAALKEAGITEMVAASTGNVAISYSAYAARAGIKLWAFVTSLVPAVKMREIALYGSQVIKVTASYDQAKQLAAEFAHQRNLYLDMGARTITSIEAMKTIAFEISEQLTALLGPLGNEDSRRWRTPDWYIQAISG
;
A
#
# COMPACT_ATOMS: atom_id res chain seq x y z
N MET A 1 -0.35 -18.13 9.55
CA MET A 1 0.13 -17.05 8.67
C MET A 1 1.62 -17.24 8.45
N PRO A 2 2.13 -17.01 7.26
CA PRO A 2 3.55 -17.16 6.98
C PRO A 2 4.41 -15.98 7.47
N PHE A 3 3.87 -15.13 8.35
CA PHE A 3 4.58 -13.99 8.90
C PHE A 3 4.14 -13.64 10.33
N VAL A 4 5.01 -12.97 11.04
CA VAL A 4 4.78 -12.33 12.35
C VAL A 4 5.11 -10.84 12.25
N VAL A 5 4.65 -10.05 13.21
CA VAL A 5 5.04 -8.64 13.33
C VAL A 5 6.12 -8.51 14.37
N LYS A 6 7.27 -7.94 13.98
CA LYS A 6 8.42 -7.69 14.84
C LYS A 6 8.54 -6.21 15.14
N CYS A 7 8.78 -5.90 16.40
CA CYS A 7 9.08 -4.54 16.84
C CYS A 7 10.55 -4.23 16.57
N LEU A 8 10.82 -3.12 15.88
CA LEU A 8 12.20 -2.71 15.56
C LEU A 8 12.96 -2.20 16.78
N ASP A 9 12.28 -1.68 17.82
CA ASP A 9 12.92 -1.11 18.99
C ASP A 9 13.29 -2.17 20.05
N CYS A 10 12.44 -3.18 20.28
CA CYS A 10 12.67 -4.16 21.34
C CYS A 10 12.76 -5.61 20.88
N GLY A 11 12.65 -5.87 19.57
CA GLY A 11 12.72 -7.20 18.98
C GLY A 11 11.53 -8.12 19.30
N HIS A 12 10.50 -7.65 20.03
CA HIS A 12 9.34 -8.47 20.37
C HIS A 12 8.55 -8.83 19.10
N THR A 13 8.22 -10.12 18.98
CA THR A 13 7.39 -10.64 17.88
C THR A 13 5.99 -10.97 18.37
N ALA A 14 4.98 -10.69 17.57
CA ALA A 14 3.58 -10.97 17.87
C ALA A 14 2.80 -11.33 16.60
N PRO A 15 1.67 -12.05 16.71
CA PRO A 15 0.75 -12.20 15.61
C PRO A 15 0.26 -10.83 15.09
N TYR A 16 -0.01 -10.76 13.79
CA TYR A 16 -0.56 -9.55 13.20
C TYR A 16 -2.06 -9.40 13.48
N PHE A 17 -2.43 -8.22 13.96
CA PHE A 17 -3.81 -7.74 14.03
C PHE A 17 -3.86 -6.31 13.47
N PRO A 18 -4.77 -6.00 12.51
CA PRO A 18 -4.83 -4.66 11.91
C PRO A 18 -5.04 -3.53 12.91
N THR A 19 -5.77 -3.80 14.01
CA THR A 19 -6.06 -2.82 15.06
C THR A 19 -4.94 -2.65 16.10
N ALA A 20 -3.98 -3.58 16.15
CA ALA A 20 -2.85 -3.47 17.05
C ALA A 20 -1.79 -2.55 16.43
N ILE A 21 -1.84 -1.27 16.75
CA ILE A 21 -0.95 -0.24 16.18
C ILE A 21 0.41 -0.24 16.86
N ASN A 22 0.45 -0.46 18.17
CA ASN A 22 1.65 -0.38 18.98
C ASN A 22 2.19 -1.77 19.39
N CYS A 23 3.50 -1.84 19.66
CA CYS A 23 4.10 -3.00 20.25
C CYS A 23 3.54 -3.23 21.67
N PRO A 24 3.05 -4.43 22.01
CA PRO A 24 2.48 -4.69 23.33
C PRO A 24 3.54 -4.68 24.46
N ARG A 25 4.83 -4.77 24.12
CA ARG A 25 5.92 -4.81 25.11
C ARG A 25 6.51 -3.43 25.43
N CYS A 26 6.75 -2.58 24.41
CA CYS A 26 7.43 -1.29 24.59
C CYS A 26 6.64 -0.10 24.05
N ASN A 27 5.41 -0.30 23.58
CA ASN A 27 4.52 0.70 23.02
C ASN A 27 5.06 1.42 21.76
N SER A 28 6.12 0.90 21.14
CA SER A 28 6.65 1.45 19.89
C SER A 28 5.70 1.25 18.72
N GLN A 29 5.66 2.21 17.81
CA GLN A 29 4.95 2.14 16.53
C GLN A 29 5.82 1.61 15.38
N TRP A 30 7.13 1.47 15.61
CA TRP A 30 8.06 0.99 14.61
C TRP A 30 8.06 -0.54 14.57
N ARG A 31 7.35 -1.07 13.60
CA ARG A 31 7.14 -2.51 13.43
C ARG A 31 7.22 -2.90 11.97
N GLU A 32 7.67 -4.10 11.71
CA GLU A 32 7.76 -4.70 10.38
C GLU A 32 7.09 -6.08 10.34
N ALA A 33 6.70 -6.53 9.15
CA ALA A 33 6.29 -7.91 8.91
C ALA A 33 7.51 -8.76 8.59
N GLU A 34 7.71 -9.84 9.34
CA GLU A 34 8.77 -10.81 9.15
C GLU A 34 8.16 -12.11 8.59
N TYR A 35 8.47 -12.43 7.34
CA TYR A 35 7.91 -13.57 6.60
C TYR A 35 8.85 -14.78 6.68
N ASP A 36 8.27 -15.97 6.73
CA ASP A 36 9.01 -17.22 6.56
C ASP A 36 9.27 -17.46 5.06
N TYR A 37 10.25 -16.75 4.52
CA TYR A 37 10.64 -16.88 3.11
C TYR A 37 11.07 -18.29 2.72
N PRO A 38 11.82 -19.07 3.53
CA PRO A 38 12.13 -20.47 3.23
C PRO A 38 10.88 -21.34 3.00
N MET A 39 9.87 -21.18 3.85
CA MET A 39 8.61 -21.91 3.70
C MET A 39 7.85 -21.49 2.43
N LEU A 40 7.92 -20.21 2.05
CA LEU A 40 7.23 -19.68 0.87
C LEU A 40 7.96 -19.97 -0.45
N ALA A 41 9.28 -20.16 -0.42
CA ALA A 41 10.11 -20.21 -1.61
C ALA A 41 9.82 -21.40 -2.55
N GLY A 42 9.25 -22.51 -2.04
CA GLY A 42 9.01 -23.72 -2.83
C GLY A 42 8.07 -23.51 -4.01
N ASP A 43 6.84 -23.15 -3.73
CA ASP A 43 5.77 -23.08 -4.73
C ASP A 43 5.47 -21.64 -5.20
N LEU A 44 5.93 -20.63 -4.48
CA LEU A 44 5.58 -19.24 -4.72
C LEU A 44 5.90 -18.73 -6.13
N PRO A 45 7.05 -19.04 -6.75
CA PRO A 45 7.34 -18.61 -8.12
C PRO A 45 6.35 -19.13 -9.15
N GLN A 46 5.93 -20.39 -9.03
CA GLN A 46 4.95 -21.02 -9.92
C GLN A 46 3.56 -20.43 -9.70
N LEU A 47 3.18 -20.22 -8.45
CA LEU A 47 1.91 -19.58 -8.08
C LEU A 47 1.81 -18.14 -8.61
N ILE A 48 2.86 -17.36 -8.47
CA ILE A 48 2.93 -15.99 -9.00
C ILE A 48 2.80 -16.02 -10.52
N ALA A 49 3.56 -16.87 -11.22
CA ALA A 49 3.55 -16.94 -12.68
C ALA A 49 2.19 -17.33 -13.27
N ALA A 50 1.40 -18.13 -12.55
CA ALA A 50 0.08 -18.60 -12.98
C ALA A 50 -1.06 -17.59 -12.79
N ARG A 51 -0.82 -16.48 -12.08
CA ARG A 51 -1.87 -15.51 -11.72
C ARG A 51 -1.89 -14.30 -12.65
N PRO A 52 -3.03 -13.58 -12.74
CA PRO A 52 -3.09 -12.28 -13.38
C PRO A 52 -2.02 -11.32 -12.87
N PHE A 53 -1.56 -10.41 -13.73
CA PHE A 53 -0.55 -9.42 -13.36
C PHE A 53 -1.20 -8.23 -12.65
N ASP A 54 -1.53 -8.42 -11.37
CA ASP A 54 -2.11 -7.43 -10.46
C ASP A 54 -1.44 -7.48 -9.08
N LEU A 55 -1.85 -6.64 -8.15
CA LEU A 55 -1.32 -6.61 -6.78
C LEU A 55 -1.51 -7.96 -6.05
N TRP A 56 -2.63 -8.63 -6.27
CA TRP A 56 -3.03 -9.82 -5.53
C TRP A 56 -2.31 -11.10 -5.94
N ARG A 57 -1.53 -11.03 -7.02
CA ARG A 57 -0.65 -12.15 -7.38
C ARG A 57 0.39 -12.46 -6.32
N TYR A 58 0.75 -11.46 -5.48
CA TYR A 58 1.71 -11.55 -4.38
C TYR A 58 1.06 -11.75 -3.00
N ARG A 59 -0.16 -12.22 -2.95
CA ARG A 59 -0.98 -12.27 -1.73
C ARG A 59 -0.35 -13.02 -0.55
N GLU A 60 0.52 -14.02 -0.78
CA GLU A 60 1.25 -14.73 0.28
C GLU A 60 2.30 -13.85 0.98
N LEU A 61 2.71 -12.76 0.32
CA LEU A 61 3.63 -11.75 0.83
C LEU A 61 2.90 -10.50 1.33
N LEU A 62 1.57 -10.58 1.52
CA LEU A 62 0.75 -9.49 2.04
C LEU A 62 0.14 -9.87 3.39
N PRO A 63 -0.12 -8.90 4.29
CA PRO A 63 -0.64 -9.15 5.62
C PRO A 63 -2.15 -9.38 5.63
N ILE A 64 -2.62 -10.30 4.80
CA ILE A 64 -4.01 -10.71 4.63
C ILE A 64 -4.08 -12.23 4.64
N ARG A 65 -5.08 -12.80 5.31
CA ARG A 65 -5.29 -14.25 5.38
C ARG A 65 -6.12 -14.77 4.22
N ASN A 66 -7.24 -14.08 3.96
CA ASN A 66 -8.25 -14.48 2.99
C ASN A 66 -8.55 -13.31 2.05
N PRO A 67 -7.70 -13.03 1.04
CA PRO A 67 -7.97 -11.96 0.09
C PRO A 67 -9.29 -12.21 -0.61
N ASN A 68 -10.16 -11.20 -0.57
CA ASN A 68 -11.46 -11.23 -1.25
C ASN A 68 -11.37 -10.49 -2.59
N PRO A 69 -11.39 -11.21 -3.72
CA PRO A 69 -11.27 -10.59 -5.04
C PRO A 69 -12.35 -9.54 -5.34
N SER A 70 -13.53 -9.64 -4.70
CA SER A 70 -14.61 -8.68 -4.91
C SER A 70 -14.29 -7.28 -4.39
N LEU A 71 -13.28 -7.12 -3.55
CA LEU A 71 -12.82 -5.82 -3.04
C LEU A 71 -11.83 -5.13 -3.96
N SER A 72 -11.22 -5.84 -4.91
CA SER A 72 -10.30 -5.25 -5.88
C SER A 72 -11.03 -4.27 -6.82
N LEU A 73 -10.36 -3.19 -7.16
CA LEU A 73 -10.73 -2.24 -8.19
C LEU A 73 -9.81 -2.33 -9.42
N GLY A 74 -8.88 -3.32 -9.44
CA GLY A 74 -7.90 -3.51 -10.51
C GLY A 74 -6.55 -2.85 -10.22
N GLU A 75 -6.18 -2.74 -8.96
CA GLU A 75 -4.90 -2.20 -8.49
C GLU A 75 -3.71 -3.11 -8.79
N GLY A 76 -2.55 -2.50 -8.99
CA GLY A 76 -1.34 -3.19 -9.40
C GLY A 76 -1.24 -3.42 -10.91
N GLY A 77 -0.25 -4.16 -11.34
CA GLY A 77 -0.02 -4.43 -12.76
C GLY A 77 0.29 -3.19 -13.60
N SER A 78 0.71 -2.09 -12.99
CA SER A 78 0.98 -0.84 -13.68
C SER A 78 2.12 -0.97 -14.71
N PRO A 79 2.11 -0.20 -15.82
CA PRO A 79 3.11 -0.33 -16.86
C PRO A 79 4.52 0.05 -16.39
N LEU A 80 5.52 -0.68 -16.90
CA LEU A 80 6.93 -0.29 -16.86
C LEU A 80 7.34 0.16 -18.25
N ILE A 81 7.53 1.46 -18.43
CA ILE A 81 7.71 2.11 -19.73
C ILE A 81 9.19 2.46 -19.91
N ARG A 82 9.82 2.01 -21.00
CA ARG A 82 11.16 2.45 -21.35
C ARG A 82 11.14 3.90 -21.84
N ALA A 83 11.79 4.81 -21.15
CA ALA A 83 11.82 6.24 -21.44
C ALA A 83 12.93 6.57 -22.45
N ILE A 84 12.79 6.14 -23.71
CA ILE A 84 13.86 6.17 -24.72
C ILE A 84 14.39 7.59 -24.92
N ASN A 85 13.53 8.56 -25.23
CA ASN A 85 13.98 9.92 -25.52
C ASN A 85 14.62 10.60 -24.32
N LEU A 86 14.00 10.47 -23.13
CA LEU A 86 14.57 11.02 -21.91
C LEU A 86 15.88 10.31 -21.54
N GLY A 87 15.95 9.01 -21.73
CA GLY A 87 17.14 8.21 -21.51
C GLY A 87 18.31 8.65 -22.40
N MET A 88 18.05 8.91 -23.68
CA MET A 88 19.07 9.44 -24.59
C MET A 88 19.56 10.84 -24.18
N MET A 89 18.64 11.74 -23.79
CA MET A 89 19.00 13.08 -23.34
C MET A 89 19.86 13.08 -22.07
N LEU A 90 19.66 12.11 -21.18
CA LEU A 90 20.38 11.99 -19.91
C LEU A 90 21.60 11.05 -19.96
N GLY A 91 21.87 10.40 -21.10
CA GLY A 91 22.92 9.38 -21.21
C GLY A 91 22.60 8.08 -20.44
N LEU A 92 21.32 7.81 -20.19
CA LEU A 92 20.80 6.66 -19.44
C LEU A 92 19.95 5.75 -20.36
N PRO A 93 20.56 4.90 -21.20
CA PRO A 93 19.83 4.15 -22.23
C PRO A 93 18.83 3.14 -21.67
N ASN A 94 18.97 2.75 -20.41
CA ASN A 94 18.10 1.82 -19.68
C ASN A 94 17.26 2.53 -18.63
N LEU A 95 16.79 3.74 -18.92
CA LEU A 95 15.84 4.47 -18.07
C LEU A 95 14.42 3.92 -18.27
N PHE A 96 13.79 3.53 -17.18
CA PHE A 96 12.40 3.07 -17.14
C PHE A 96 11.56 3.91 -16.20
N ILE A 97 10.27 4.02 -16.49
CA ILE A 97 9.27 4.70 -15.66
C ILE A 97 8.19 3.69 -15.29
N LYS A 98 8.00 3.44 -13.99
CA LYS A 98 6.86 2.70 -13.46
C LYS A 98 5.68 3.65 -13.33
N ASP A 99 4.67 3.51 -14.20
CA ASP A 99 3.56 4.47 -14.30
C ASP A 99 2.39 4.11 -13.37
N GLU A 100 2.50 4.52 -12.12
CA GLU A 100 1.46 4.30 -11.08
C GLU A 100 0.22 5.20 -11.24
N ARG A 101 0.14 6.06 -12.28
CA ARG A 101 -1.06 6.84 -12.60
C ARG A 101 -2.16 5.99 -13.23
N GLN A 102 -1.83 4.78 -13.66
CA GLN A 102 -2.79 3.85 -14.28
C GLN A 102 -3.64 3.07 -13.26
N GLY A 103 -3.46 3.34 -11.97
CA GLY A 103 -4.29 2.76 -10.92
C GLY A 103 -5.73 3.30 -10.89
N PRO A 104 -6.65 2.65 -10.19
CA PRO A 104 -8.08 2.98 -10.12
C PRO A 104 -8.38 4.43 -9.72
N THR A 105 -7.57 5.03 -8.84
CA THR A 105 -7.70 6.44 -8.44
C THR A 105 -6.53 7.31 -8.91
N GLY A 106 -5.77 6.84 -9.89
CA GLY A 106 -4.69 7.58 -10.52
C GLY A 106 -3.42 7.74 -9.68
N SER A 107 -3.17 6.86 -8.71
CA SER A 107 -1.95 6.93 -7.91
C SER A 107 -1.57 5.59 -7.27
N PHE A 108 -0.28 5.44 -6.93
CA PHE A 108 0.24 4.28 -6.19
C PHE A 108 -0.40 4.05 -4.80
N LYS A 109 -1.17 5.03 -4.29
CA LYS A 109 -1.89 4.91 -3.02
C LYS A 109 -3.02 3.89 -3.07
N ASP A 110 -3.43 3.49 -4.25
CA ASP A 110 -4.40 2.41 -4.45
C ASP A 110 -3.91 1.09 -3.86
N ARG A 111 -2.61 0.81 -3.96
CA ARG A 111 -2.01 -0.40 -3.34
C ARG A 111 -2.17 -0.41 -1.83
N GLN A 112 -1.82 0.72 -1.18
CA GLN A 112 -2.00 0.89 0.26
C GLN A 112 -3.46 0.74 0.67
N ALA A 113 -4.37 1.41 -0.04
CA ALA A 113 -5.79 1.39 0.26
C ALA A 113 -6.37 -0.02 0.10
N ALA A 114 -6.06 -0.72 -0.98
CA ALA A 114 -6.52 -2.08 -1.24
C ALA A 114 -6.17 -3.04 -0.12
N VAL A 115 -4.89 -3.10 0.26
CA VAL A 115 -4.41 -4.04 1.29
C VAL A 115 -4.93 -3.66 2.68
N THR A 116 -4.94 -2.37 3.02
CA THR A 116 -5.45 -1.92 4.33
C THR A 116 -6.95 -2.18 4.46
N ILE A 117 -7.74 -1.81 3.47
CA ILE A 117 -9.20 -2.01 3.50
C ILE A 117 -9.56 -3.50 3.53
N ALA A 118 -8.84 -4.34 2.78
CA ALA A 118 -9.05 -5.78 2.82
C ALA A 118 -8.76 -6.36 4.22
N ALA A 119 -7.66 -5.94 4.85
CA ALA A 119 -7.31 -6.37 6.22
C ALA A 119 -8.34 -5.88 7.27
N LEU A 120 -8.83 -4.65 7.15
CA LEU A 120 -9.87 -4.12 8.03
C LEU A 120 -11.19 -4.87 7.84
N LYS A 121 -11.58 -5.17 6.61
CA LYS A 121 -12.79 -5.95 6.31
C LYS A 121 -12.70 -7.36 6.87
N GLU A 122 -11.55 -8.02 6.72
CA GLU A 122 -11.28 -9.33 7.32
C GLU A 122 -11.37 -9.30 8.85
N ALA A 123 -10.95 -8.21 9.48
CA ALA A 123 -11.05 -8.00 10.92
C ALA A 123 -12.44 -7.57 11.41
N GLY A 124 -13.43 -7.43 10.51
CA GLY A 124 -14.78 -7.00 10.85
C GLY A 124 -14.94 -5.52 11.17
N ILE A 125 -13.96 -4.70 10.79
CA ILE A 125 -14.00 -3.24 11.00
C ILE A 125 -14.97 -2.62 9.99
N THR A 126 -15.90 -1.82 10.49
CA THR A 126 -16.96 -1.17 9.69
C THR A 126 -16.79 0.34 9.53
N GLU A 127 -15.95 0.95 10.36
CA GLU A 127 -15.66 2.39 10.30
C GLU A 127 -14.17 2.65 10.50
N MET A 128 -13.62 3.62 9.78
CA MET A 128 -12.23 4.06 9.91
C MET A 128 -12.08 5.56 9.81
N VAL A 129 -10.99 6.07 10.33
CA VAL A 129 -10.59 7.47 10.29
C VAL A 129 -9.26 7.59 9.53
N ALA A 130 -9.16 8.56 8.64
CA ALA A 130 -7.91 8.92 7.99
C ALA A 130 -7.74 10.45 7.94
N ALA A 131 -6.51 10.91 8.19
CA ALA A 131 -6.13 12.30 7.99
C ALA A 131 -5.20 12.39 6.78
N SER A 132 -5.69 12.96 5.67
CA SER A 132 -4.89 13.09 4.46
C SER A 132 -5.36 14.24 3.59
N THR A 133 -4.40 14.92 2.99
CA THR A 133 -4.65 16.07 2.10
C THR A 133 -4.66 15.71 0.62
N GLY A 134 -4.51 14.44 0.27
CA GLY A 134 -4.29 14.06 -1.12
C GLY A 134 -4.77 12.67 -1.50
N ASN A 135 -3.97 12.00 -2.33
CA ASN A 135 -4.31 10.73 -2.97
C ASN A 135 -4.63 9.59 -2.00
N VAL A 136 -4.09 9.63 -0.76
CA VAL A 136 -4.45 8.63 0.28
C VAL A 136 -5.93 8.69 0.62
N ALA A 137 -6.48 9.89 0.85
CA ALA A 137 -7.90 10.02 1.19
C ALA A 137 -8.80 9.61 0.01
N ILE A 138 -8.43 9.92 -1.23
CA ILE A 138 -9.16 9.52 -2.42
C ILE A 138 -9.16 7.99 -2.56
N SER A 139 -7.98 7.36 -2.49
CA SER A 139 -7.86 5.91 -2.60
C SER A 139 -8.63 5.20 -1.48
N TYR A 140 -8.43 5.59 -0.23
CA TYR A 140 -9.22 5.00 0.88
C TYR A 140 -10.73 5.18 0.68
N SER A 141 -11.17 6.32 0.15
CA SER A 141 -12.61 6.54 -0.10
C SER A 141 -13.18 5.55 -1.11
N ALA A 142 -12.48 5.33 -2.22
CA ALA A 142 -12.90 4.39 -3.25
C ALA A 142 -12.97 2.94 -2.72
N TYR A 143 -11.91 2.48 -2.04
CA TYR A 143 -11.84 1.11 -1.52
C TYR A 143 -12.77 0.89 -0.31
N ALA A 144 -12.93 1.89 0.56
CA ALA A 144 -13.87 1.84 1.68
C ALA A 144 -15.32 1.74 1.19
N ALA A 145 -15.69 2.52 0.17
CA ALA A 145 -17.00 2.41 -0.49
C ALA A 145 -17.22 0.98 -1.04
N ARG A 146 -16.23 0.42 -1.73
CA ARG A 146 -16.30 -0.94 -2.29
C ARG A 146 -16.48 -2.00 -1.20
N ALA A 147 -15.85 -1.82 -0.04
CA ALA A 147 -15.89 -2.75 1.08
C ALA A 147 -17.10 -2.54 2.02
N GLY A 148 -17.86 -1.45 1.85
CA GLY A 148 -18.92 -1.07 2.79
C GLY A 148 -18.35 -0.63 4.15
N ILE A 149 -17.16 -0.03 4.17
CA ILE A 149 -16.53 0.56 5.35
C ILE A 149 -16.76 2.06 5.31
N LYS A 150 -17.28 2.64 6.39
CA LYS A 150 -17.48 4.08 6.50
C LYS A 150 -16.17 4.76 6.79
N LEU A 151 -15.77 5.71 5.93
CA LEU A 151 -14.57 6.52 6.09
C LEU A 151 -14.90 7.92 6.60
N TRP A 152 -14.22 8.32 7.68
CA TRP A 152 -14.15 9.69 8.18
C TRP A 152 -12.83 10.31 7.71
N ALA A 153 -12.90 11.19 6.71
CA ALA A 153 -11.74 11.80 6.07
C ALA A 153 -11.51 13.21 6.61
N PHE A 154 -10.48 13.39 7.42
CA PHE A 154 -10.04 14.69 7.91
C PHE A 154 -9.11 15.33 6.90
N VAL A 155 -9.51 16.45 6.34
CA VAL A 155 -8.78 17.19 5.31
C VAL A 155 -8.56 18.63 5.74
N THR A 156 -7.40 19.20 5.40
CA THR A 156 -7.16 20.63 5.69
C THR A 156 -7.91 21.51 4.70
N SER A 157 -8.17 22.76 5.08
CA SER A 157 -8.80 23.76 4.22
C SER A 157 -7.96 24.12 2.98
N LEU A 158 -6.66 23.77 2.97
CA LEU A 158 -5.74 23.99 1.86
C LEU A 158 -5.89 22.96 0.73
N VAL A 159 -6.62 21.87 0.96
CA VAL A 159 -6.88 20.86 -0.07
C VAL A 159 -7.78 21.46 -1.15
N PRO A 160 -7.42 21.31 -2.45
CA PRO A 160 -8.25 21.77 -3.54
C PRO A 160 -9.69 21.22 -3.46
N ALA A 161 -10.67 22.08 -3.73
CA ALA A 161 -12.09 21.71 -3.66
C ALA A 161 -12.45 20.49 -4.52
N VAL A 162 -11.77 20.32 -5.66
CA VAL A 162 -11.93 19.15 -6.55
C VAL A 162 -11.63 17.85 -5.81
N LYS A 163 -10.52 17.77 -5.07
CA LYS A 163 -10.16 16.57 -4.30
C LYS A 163 -11.13 16.29 -3.16
N MET A 164 -11.61 17.33 -2.47
CA MET A 164 -12.63 17.15 -1.43
C MET A 164 -13.95 16.62 -2.00
N ARG A 165 -14.35 17.11 -3.18
CA ARG A 165 -15.52 16.60 -3.90
C ARG A 165 -15.34 15.14 -4.31
N GLU A 166 -14.19 14.77 -4.81
CA GLU A 166 -13.87 13.40 -5.21
C GLU A 166 -13.97 12.43 -4.02
N ILE A 167 -13.40 12.79 -2.85
CA ILE A 167 -13.54 12.03 -1.61
C ILE A 167 -15.03 11.86 -1.23
N ALA A 168 -15.81 12.93 -1.31
CA ALA A 168 -17.22 12.91 -0.96
C ALA A 168 -18.07 12.09 -1.93
N LEU A 169 -17.73 12.07 -3.23
CA LEU A 169 -18.43 11.28 -4.25
C LEU A 169 -18.42 9.77 -3.96
N TYR A 170 -17.36 9.27 -3.31
CA TYR A 170 -17.32 7.88 -2.85
C TYR A 170 -18.14 7.61 -1.58
N GLY A 171 -18.83 8.63 -1.02
CA GLY A 171 -19.68 8.49 0.17
C GLY A 171 -18.93 8.67 1.49
N SER A 172 -17.67 9.09 1.48
CA SER A 172 -16.89 9.36 2.69
C SER A 172 -17.39 10.60 3.43
N GLN A 173 -17.29 10.59 4.75
CA GLN A 173 -17.62 11.73 5.60
C GLN A 173 -16.42 12.68 5.64
N VAL A 174 -16.48 13.76 4.88
CA VAL A 174 -15.38 14.75 4.79
C VAL A 174 -15.50 15.76 5.93
N ILE A 175 -14.49 15.81 6.79
CA ILE A 175 -14.35 16.79 7.88
C ILE A 175 -13.26 17.77 7.48
N LYS A 176 -13.67 19.00 7.14
CA LYS A 176 -12.77 20.09 6.79
C LYS A 176 -12.22 20.74 8.03
N VAL A 177 -10.90 20.71 8.20
CA VAL A 177 -10.18 21.35 9.31
C VAL A 177 -9.54 22.65 8.83
N THR A 178 -9.92 23.77 9.43
CA THR A 178 -9.38 25.11 9.10
C THR A 178 -8.07 25.40 9.83
N ALA A 179 -7.15 24.44 9.80
CA ALA A 179 -5.90 24.47 10.52
C ALA A 179 -4.79 23.74 9.76
N SER A 180 -3.61 23.58 10.36
CA SER A 180 -2.49 22.86 9.78
C SER A 180 -2.77 21.36 9.60
N TYR A 181 -1.95 20.70 8.79
CA TYR A 181 -2.07 19.25 8.58
C TYR A 181 -1.84 18.45 9.88
N ASP A 182 -0.92 18.92 10.73
CA ASP A 182 -0.65 18.26 12.02
C ASP A 182 -1.84 18.42 12.99
N GLN A 183 -2.49 19.55 12.99
CA GLN A 183 -3.73 19.74 13.76
C GLN A 183 -4.88 18.87 13.21
N ALA A 184 -4.97 18.69 11.90
CA ALA A 184 -5.94 17.77 11.33
C ALA A 184 -5.68 16.31 11.75
N LYS A 185 -4.41 15.88 11.81
CA LYS A 185 -4.01 14.58 12.36
C LYS A 185 -4.40 14.41 13.83
N GLN A 186 -4.14 15.43 14.66
CA GLN A 186 -4.50 15.40 16.08
C GLN A 186 -6.01 15.25 16.27
N LEU A 187 -6.80 16.08 15.58
CA LEU A 187 -8.26 16.01 15.64
C LEU A 187 -8.80 14.65 15.15
N ALA A 188 -8.21 14.11 14.10
CA ALA A 188 -8.56 12.78 13.61
C ALA A 188 -8.25 11.69 14.65
N ALA A 189 -7.11 11.80 15.34
CA ALA A 189 -6.72 10.86 16.39
C ALA A 189 -7.65 10.96 17.61
N GLU A 190 -7.99 12.16 18.06
CA GLU A 190 -8.94 12.40 19.14
C GLU A 190 -10.32 11.84 18.81
N PHE A 191 -10.81 12.13 17.60
CA PHE A 191 -12.09 11.63 17.11
C PHE A 191 -12.13 10.09 17.06
N ALA A 192 -11.07 9.48 16.54
CA ALA A 192 -10.95 8.04 16.47
C ALA A 192 -10.92 7.41 17.87
N HIS A 193 -10.16 7.99 18.79
CA HIS A 193 -10.06 7.54 20.18
C HIS A 193 -11.42 7.63 20.91
N GLN A 194 -12.09 8.78 20.85
CA GLN A 194 -13.38 8.98 21.52
C GLN A 194 -14.48 8.05 21.03
N ARG A 195 -14.41 7.61 19.78
CA ARG A 195 -15.38 6.72 19.15
C ARG A 195 -14.93 5.27 19.04
N ASN A 196 -13.75 4.95 19.54
CA ASN A 196 -13.13 3.63 19.42
C ASN A 196 -13.08 3.12 17.97
N LEU A 197 -12.64 4.01 17.04
CA LEU A 197 -12.53 3.71 15.61
C LEU A 197 -11.09 3.42 15.22
N TYR A 198 -10.91 2.64 14.15
CA TYR A 198 -9.60 2.45 13.55
C TYR A 198 -9.10 3.79 12.98
N LEU A 199 -7.85 4.16 13.33
CA LEU A 199 -7.13 5.31 12.77
C LEU A 199 -6.04 4.82 11.83
N ASP A 200 -6.04 5.29 10.58
CA ASP A 200 -4.93 5.06 9.67
C ASP A 200 -3.69 5.88 10.09
N MET A 201 -2.57 5.19 10.26
CA MET A 201 -1.30 5.79 10.66
C MET A 201 -0.34 6.00 9.47
N GLY A 202 -0.83 5.87 8.25
CA GLY A 202 -0.06 6.06 7.02
C GLY A 202 1.13 5.11 6.95
N ALA A 203 2.35 5.66 6.79
CA ALA A 203 3.58 4.87 6.66
C ALA A 203 3.96 4.02 7.90
N ARG A 204 3.24 4.13 9.01
CA ARG A 204 3.44 3.28 10.22
C ARG A 204 2.52 2.07 10.24
N THR A 205 1.62 1.97 9.28
CA THR A 205 0.67 0.85 9.17
C THR A 205 1.35 -0.29 8.40
N ILE A 206 1.39 -1.49 8.97
CA ILE A 206 2.00 -2.68 8.36
C ILE A 206 1.42 -2.93 6.96
N THR A 207 0.09 -2.87 6.81
CA THR A 207 -0.56 -3.07 5.51
C THR A 207 -0.10 -2.06 4.44
N SER A 208 0.15 -0.81 4.84
CA SER A 208 0.64 0.23 3.93
C SER A 208 2.06 -0.04 3.46
N ILE A 209 2.95 -0.42 4.39
CA ILE A 209 4.35 -0.76 4.06
C ILE A 209 4.38 -1.97 3.13
N GLU A 210 3.68 -3.03 3.53
CA GLU A 210 3.67 -4.29 2.80
C GLU A 210 3.05 -4.17 1.40
N ALA A 211 2.03 -3.35 1.24
CA ALA A 211 1.43 -3.08 -0.06
C ALA A 211 2.42 -2.41 -1.04
N MET A 212 3.25 -1.48 -0.54
CA MET A 212 4.18 -0.73 -1.38
C MET A 212 5.30 -1.59 -1.95
N LYS A 213 5.74 -2.64 -1.25
CA LYS A 213 6.78 -3.55 -1.76
C LYS A 213 6.38 -4.27 -3.05
N THR A 214 5.06 -4.40 -3.32
CA THR A 214 4.58 -5.00 -4.57
C THR A 214 5.02 -4.25 -5.82
N ILE A 215 5.29 -2.94 -5.71
CA ILE A 215 5.89 -2.14 -6.80
C ILE A 215 7.26 -2.72 -7.19
N ALA A 216 8.09 -3.04 -6.20
CA ALA A 216 9.42 -3.62 -6.46
C ALA A 216 9.33 -5.01 -7.09
N PHE A 217 8.37 -5.83 -6.66
CA PHE A 217 8.14 -7.15 -7.26
C PHE A 217 7.72 -7.03 -8.73
N GLU A 218 6.76 -6.16 -9.03
CA GLU A 218 6.31 -5.91 -10.41
C GLU A 218 7.43 -5.37 -11.29
N ILE A 219 8.24 -4.41 -10.79
CA ILE A 219 9.39 -3.89 -11.54
C ILE A 219 10.36 -5.03 -11.87
N SER A 220 10.67 -5.89 -10.90
CA SER A 220 11.61 -6.99 -11.10
C SER A 220 11.09 -8.03 -12.11
N GLU A 221 9.80 -8.37 -12.05
CA GLU A 221 9.19 -9.25 -13.06
C GLU A 221 9.20 -8.62 -14.46
N GLN A 222 8.79 -7.35 -14.55
CA GLN A 222 8.70 -6.63 -15.83
C GLN A 222 10.09 -6.41 -16.46
N LEU A 223 11.11 -6.06 -15.66
CA LEU A 223 12.48 -5.94 -16.14
C LEU A 223 13.00 -7.29 -16.64
N THR A 224 12.69 -8.37 -15.93
CA THR A 224 13.07 -9.73 -16.35
C THR A 224 12.40 -10.11 -17.66
N ALA A 225 11.14 -9.80 -17.83
CA ALA A 225 10.41 -10.04 -19.08
C ALA A 225 10.95 -9.20 -20.25
N LEU A 226 11.39 -7.97 -20.01
CA LEU A 226 11.89 -7.06 -21.06
C LEU A 226 13.35 -7.29 -21.43
N LEU A 227 14.19 -7.63 -20.46
CA LEU A 227 15.66 -7.66 -20.62
C LEU A 227 16.27 -9.05 -20.41
N GLY A 228 15.46 -10.06 -20.11
CA GLY A 228 15.91 -11.40 -19.71
C GLY A 228 16.34 -11.48 -18.24
N PRO A 229 16.50 -12.70 -17.70
CA PRO A 229 16.94 -12.93 -16.33
C PRO A 229 18.39 -12.48 -16.11
N LEU A 230 18.78 -12.31 -14.83
CA LEU A 230 20.17 -12.06 -14.47
C LEU A 230 20.97 -13.36 -14.50
N GLY A 231 22.00 -13.42 -15.37
CA GLY A 231 22.90 -14.57 -15.50
C GLY A 231 22.38 -15.68 -16.41
N ASN A 232 23.28 -16.59 -16.81
CA ASN A 232 22.98 -17.64 -17.78
C ASN A 232 22.44 -18.94 -17.16
N GLU A 233 22.43 -19.08 -15.84
CA GLU A 233 22.25 -20.38 -15.19
C GLU A 233 21.00 -20.55 -14.34
N ASP A 234 20.32 -19.47 -13.96
CA ASP A 234 19.10 -19.58 -13.16
C ASP A 234 17.98 -18.67 -13.70
N SER A 235 17.16 -19.25 -14.56
CA SER A 235 15.99 -18.59 -15.15
C SER A 235 14.93 -18.14 -14.11
N ARG A 236 15.11 -18.50 -12.83
CA ARG A 236 14.23 -18.12 -11.72
C ARG A 236 14.63 -16.82 -11.03
N ARG A 237 15.79 -16.23 -11.37
CA ARG A 237 16.22 -14.96 -10.77
C ARG A 237 15.63 -13.78 -11.51
N TRP A 238 14.82 -13.01 -10.81
CA TRP A 238 14.33 -11.74 -11.32
C TRP A 238 15.43 -10.71 -11.45
N ARG A 239 15.34 -9.91 -12.50
CA ARG A 239 16.24 -8.78 -12.70
C ARG A 239 15.80 -7.61 -11.81
N THR A 240 16.74 -7.03 -11.05
CA THR A 240 16.53 -5.82 -10.27
C THR A 240 17.15 -4.62 -10.97
N PRO A 241 16.61 -3.39 -10.80
CA PRO A 241 17.28 -2.20 -11.31
C PRO A 241 18.52 -1.87 -10.47
N ASP A 242 19.53 -1.24 -11.10
CA ASP A 242 20.72 -0.73 -10.39
C ASP A 242 20.37 0.44 -9.49
N TRP A 243 19.39 1.27 -9.93
CA TRP A 243 18.89 2.43 -9.21
C TRP A 243 17.37 2.47 -9.21
N TYR A 244 16.81 2.83 -8.07
CA TYR A 244 15.37 3.07 -7.90
C TYR A 244 15.15 4.44 -7.28
N ILE A 245 14.40 5.29 -7.98
CA ILE A 245 14.10 6.66 -7.53
C ILE A 245 12.58 6.79 -7.38
N GLN A 246 12.13 7.12 -6.19
CA GLN A 246 10.72 7.33 -5.89
C GLN A 246 10.52 8.59 -5.07
N ALA A 247 9.48 9.36 -5.42
CA ALA A 247 9.01 10.44 -4.58
C ALA A 247 8.38 9.88 -3.30
N ILE A 248 8.80 10.41 -2.15
CA ILE A 248 8.30 10.03 -0.84
C ILE A 248 7.46 11.19 -0.30
N SER A 249 6.24 10.89 0.13
CA SER A 249 5.39 11.83 0.87
C SER A 249 5.06 11.23 2.23
N GLY A 250 5.35 11.96 3.29
CA GLY A 250 5.02 11.60 4.68
C GLY A 250 3.68 12.19 5.12
#